data_49a1598e72fa7c1b5b5429f3f4c1640c
#
_entry.id   49a1598e72fa7c1b5b5429f3f4c1640c
#
_cell.length_a   1.000
_cell.length_b   1.000
_cell.length_c   1.000
_cell.angle_alpha   90.00
_cell.angle_beta   90.00
_cell.angle_gamma   90.00
#
_symmetry.space_group_name_H-M   'P 1'
#
loop_
_entity.id
_entity.type
_entity.pdbx_description
1 polymer ?
#
loop_
_entity_poly.entity_id
_entity_poly.type
_entity_poly.pdbx_seq_one_letter_code
_entity_poly.pdbx_strand_id
1 'polypeptide(L)'
;MEQKYINYIGPSMNPLLRNGDGLHIVAYNGRAVRPGDVIVFVPPGGETKIVHRVVSIDACGVKTRGDNGKQVDPWVLTADNILGRVTYIQRRNRRRNICGGFKGRVMACSFRCMHCGDAVISFLLHPVYQRLCRSTFLRNRLHLLVKPRVLSFRRPEGMEQQLVVGRRLIGRRRPGKGYWEIRRPFRLCVDESLLPDYLPNELASEGCKCTPACGERPCSVRNSIESEGYR
;
A
#
# COMPACT_ATOMS: atom_id res chain seq x y z
N MET A 1 -4.37 32.30 -13.42
CA MET A 1 -3.61 31.04 -13.20
C MET A 1 -4.61 29.95 -12.86
N GLU A 2 -4.78 28.99 -13.71
CA GLU A 2 -5.69 27.88 -13.43
C GLU A 2 -5.08 26.98 -12.34
N GLN A 3 -5.70 26.98 -11.17
CA GLN A 3 -5.29 26.17 -10.03
C GLN A 3 -6.16 24.92 -10.00
N LYS A 4 -5.55 23.76 -10.08
CA LYS A 4 -6.24 22.48 -10.11
C LYS A 4 -5.92 21.67 -8.87
N TYR A 5 -6.97 21.16 -8.21
CA TYR A 5 -6.83 20.25 -7.09
C TYR A 5 -7.10 18.82 -7.54
N ILE A 6 -6.23 17.88 -7.13
CA ILE A 6 -6.45 16.44 -7.31
C ILE A 6 -6.12 15.70 -6.03
N ASN A 7 -6.89 14.65 -5.74
CA ASN A 7 -6.57 13.74 -4.64
C ASN A 7 -5.52 12.73 -5.10
N TYR A 8 -4.46 12.57 -4.30
CA TYR A 8 -3.40 11.62 -4.56
C TYR A 8 -3.76 10.22 -4.04
N ILE A 9 -3.57 9.22 -4.90
CA ILE A 9 -3.74 7.80 -4.57
C ILE A 9 -2.52 7.04 -5.07
N GLY A 10 -1.88 6.29 -4.21
CA GLY A 10 -0.75 5.42 -4.55
C GLY A 10 0.43 5.52 -3.58
N PRO A 11 1.34 4.54 -3.61
CA PRO A 11 2.52 4.50 -2.76
C PRO A 11 3.78 5.09 -3.40
N SER A 12 3.76 5.43 -4.72
CA SER A 12 4.97 5.74 -5.51
C SER A 12 5.75 6.96 -5.01
N MET A 13 5.08 7.92 -4.38
CA MET A 13 5.68 9.15 -3.85
C MET A 13 5.84 9.15 -2.32
N ASN A 14 5.68 8.01 -1.66
CA ASN A 14 5.99 7.90 -0.23
C ASN A 14 7.49 8.14 0.04
N PRO A 15 7.86 8.81 1.13
CA PRO A 15 7.03 9.31 2.24
C PRO A 15 6.47 10.74 2.02
N LEU A 16 6.84 11.38 0.90
CA LEU A 16 6.45 12.76 0.60
C LEU A 16 4.93 12.92 0.51
N LEU A 17 4.30 12.12 -0.37
CA LEU A 17 2.85 12.06 -0.58
C LEU A 17 2.26 10.80 0.03
N ARG A 18 1.04 10.89 0.55
CA ARG A 18 0.27 9.77 1.11
C ARG A 18 -1.12 9.73 0.50
N ASN A 19 -1.74 8.56 0.51
CA ASN A 19 -3.11 8.41 0.05
C ASN A 19 -4.04 9.41 0.76
N GLY A 20 -4.86 10.11 -0.05
CA GLY A 20 -5.80 11.11 0.43
C GLY A 20 -5.21 12.53 0.57
N ASP A 21 -3.93 12.75 0.22
CA ASP A 21 -3.39 14.11 0.14
C ASP A 21 -4.03 14.86 -1.04
N GLY A 22 -4.54 16.06 -0.79
CA GLY A 22 -4.97 16.98 -1.83
C GLY A 22 -3.78 17.71 -2.43
N LEU A 23 -3.55 17.58 -3.73
CA LEU A 23 -2.45 18.21 -4.43
C LEU A 23 -2.89 19.52 -5.07
N HIS A 24 -2.15 20.58 -4.82
CA HIS A 24 -2.32 21.85 -5.50
C HIS A 24 -1.33 21.93 -6.67
N ILE A 25 -1.87 22.02 -7.86
CA ILE A 25 -1.13 21.99 -9.13
C ILE A 25 -1.16 23.36 -9.77
N VAL A 26 -0.02 23.81 -10.24
CA VAL A 26 0.12 25.06 -10.99
C VAL A 26 0.76 24.72 -12.34
N ALA A 27 0.12 25.15 -13.42
CA ALA A 27 0.67 25.02 -14.77
C ALA A 27 2.01 25.78 -14.88
N TYR A 28 2.89 25.30 -15.75
CA TYR A 28 4.20 25.94 -15.91
C TYR A 28 4.13 27.33 -16.59
N ASN A 29 3.15 27.55 -17.48
CA ASN A 29 2.90 28.83 -18.15
C ASN A 29 4.18 29.48 -18.67
N GLY A 30 4.96 28.74 -19.46
CA GLY A 30 6.24 29.21 -20.04
C GLY A 30 7.45 29.10 -19.10
N ARG A 31 7.27 28.70 -17.83
CA ARG A 31 8.40 28.43 -16.93
C ARG A 31 9.03 27.09 -17.29
N ALA A 32 10.36 27.05 -17.30
CA ALA A 32 11.06 25.79 -17.53
C ALA A 32 10.83 24.78 -16.40
N VAL A 33 10.59 23.53 -16.77
CA VAL A 33 10.61 22.38 -15.87
C VAL A 33 12.02 22.23 -15.32
N ARG A 34 12.18 21.87 -14.06
CA ARG A 34 13.50 21.71 -13.41
C ARG A 34 13.64 20.32 -12.81
N PRO A 35 14.83 19.69 -12.89
CA PRO A 35 15.11 18.47 -12.14
C PRO A 35 14.84 18.70 -10.64
N GLY A 36 14.08 17.78 -10.04
CA GLY A 36 13.64 17.89 -8.66
C GLY A 36 12.20 18.39 -8.48
N ASP A 37 11.57 18.95 -9.51
CA ASP A 37 10.15 19.31 -9.46
C ASP A 37 9.27 18.06 -9.35
N VAL A 38 8.19 18.15 -8.58
CA VAL A 38 7.14 17.14 -8.54
C VAL A 38 6.07 17.56 -9.55
N ILE A 39 5.86 16.76 -10.56
CA ILE A 39 4.96 17.07 -11.67
C ILE A 39 3.78 16.10 -11.73
N VAL A 40 2.67 16.59 -12.25
CA VAL A 40 1.51 15.79 -12.64
C VAL A 40 1.52 15.71 -14.15
N PHE A 41 1.42 14.51 -14.67
CA PHE A 41 1.48 14.26 -16.10
C PHE A 41 0.59 13.08 -16.52
N VAL A 42 0.33 12.97 -17.80
CA VAL A 42 -0.28 11.80 -18.43
C VAL A 42 0.81 11.15 -19.31
N PRO A 43 1.14 9.88 -19.09
CA PRO A 43 2.17 9.22 -19.89
C PRO A 43 1.73 9.08 -21.34
N PRO A 44 2.66 9.05 -22.32
CA PRO A 44 2.33 8.81 -23.71
C PRO A 44 1.53 7.52 -23.89
N GLY A 45 0.38 7.60 -24.58
CA GLY A 45 -0.52 6.48 -24.80
C GLY A 45 -1.34 6.04 -23.58
N GLY A 46 -1.25 6.76 -22.45
CA GLY A 46 -2.02 6.49 -21.24
C GLY A 46 -3.10 7.56 -20.99
N GLU A 47 -4.07 7.23 -20.13
CA GLU A 47 -5.12 8.16 -19.72
C GLU A 47 -5.01 8.56 -18.25
N THR A 48 -4.25 7.80 -17.48
CA THR A 48 -4.15 7.98 -16.03
C THR A 48 -3.15 9.08 -15.67
N LYS A 49 -3.57 9.99 -14.78
CA LYS A 49 -2.68 11.02 -14.24
C LYS A 49 -1.71 10.40 -13.24
N ILE A 50 -0.42 10.64 -13.47
CA ILE A 50 0.67 10.18 -12.63
C ILE A 50 1.34 11.38 -11.98
N VAL A 51 1.82 11.19 -10.74
CA VAL A 51 2.54 12.22 -9.98
C VAL A 51 3.90 11.68 -9.61
N HIS A 52 4.95 12.14 -10.27
CA HIS A 52 6.33 11.73 -9.99
C HIS A 52 7.28 12.94 -9.99
N ARG A 53 8.50 12.70 -9.57
CA ARG A 53 9.56 13.72 -9.55
C ARG A 53 10.40 13.70 -10.81
N VAL A 54 10.72 14.87 -11.33
CA VAL A 54 11.65 15.04 -12.45
C VAL A 54 13.07 14.66 -12.00
N VAL A 55 13.66 13.70 -12.70
CA VAL A 55 15.02 13.20 -12.46
C VAL A 55 16.03 13.92 -13.36
N SER A 56 15.74 13.93 -14.66
CA SER A 56 16.60 14.56 -15.68
C SER A 56 15.75 15.18 -16.78
N ILE A 57 16.35 16.11 -17.48
CA ILE A 57 15.82 16.74 -18.68
C ILE A 57 16.93 16.69 -19.71
N ASP A 58 16.65 16.14 -20.85
CA ASP A 58 17.56 16.05 -21.98
C ASP A 58 16.88 16.51 -23.28
N ALA A 59 17.57 16.45 -24.40
CA ALA A 59 17.04 16.85 -25.70
C ALA A 59 15.81 16.03 -26.13
N CYS A 60 15.67 14.80 -25.62
CA CYS A 60 14.54 13.93 -25.90
C CYS A 60 13.31 14.27 -25.06
N GLY A 61 13.48 14.91 -23.89
CA GLY A 61 12.39 15.32 -23.01
C GLY A 61 12.68 15.14 -21.53
N VAL A 62 11.61 14.95 -20.75
CA VAL A 62 11.65 14.90 -19.28
C VAL A 62 11.51 13.46 -18.81
N LYS A 63 12.45 13.01 -17.97
CA LYS A 63 12.40 11.71 -17.28
C LYS A 63 11.99 11.88 -15.84
N THR A 64 11.14 11.01 -15.39
CA THR A 64 10.54 11.05 -14.04
C THR A 64 10.79 9.77 -13.26
N ARG A 65 10.56 9.85 -11.94
CA ARG A 65 10.58 8.70 -11.04
C ARG A 65 9.79 9.02 -9.78
N GLY A 66 9.09 8.02 -9.25
CA GLY A 66 8.50 8.11 -7.92
C GLY A 66 9.56 8.16 -6.82
N ASP A 67 9.35 8.94 -5.75
CA ASP A 67 10.28 9.03 -4.62
C ASP A 67 10.51 7.68 -3.91
N ASN A 68 9.50 6.79 -3.95
CA ASN A 68 9.57 5.41 -3.46
C ASN A 68 10.00 4.41 -4.54
N GLY A 69 10.16 4.85 -5.78
CA GLY A 69 10.53 4.00 -6.91
C GLY A 69 12.05 3.79 -7.00
N LYS A 70 12.47 2.56 -7.30
CA LYS A 70 13.89 2.23 -7.56
C LYS A 70 14.31 2.60 -8.97
N GLN A 71 13.42 2.46 -9.95
CA GLN A 71 13.69 2.66 -11.37
C GLN A 71 13.13 3.99 -11.87
N VAL A 72 13.76 4.57 -12.88
CA VAL A 72 13.24 5.69 -13.65
C VAL A 72 12.06 5.18 -14.48
N ASP A 73 11.08 6.02 -14.70
CA ASP A 73 9.92 5.66 -15.51
C ASP A 73 10.34 5.36 -16.95
N PRO A 74 9.69 4.40 -17.63
CA PRO A 74 10.12 3.95 -18.96
C PRO A 74 9.83 4.97 -20.07
N TRP A 75 8.95 5.92 -19.83
CA TRP A 75 8.54 6.95 -20.79
C TRP A 75 9.40 8.21 -20.71
N VAL A 76 9.46 8.94 -21.81
CA VAL A 76 10.00 10.28 -21.90
C VAL A 76 8.85 11.24 -22.16
N LEU A 77 8.71 12.26 -21.32
CA LEU A 77 7.61 13.21 -21.36
C LEU A 77 7.98 14.45 -22.19
N THR A 78 7.07 14.87 -23.03
CA THR A 78 7.08 16.19 -23.67
C THR A 78 6.30 17.22 -22.86
N ALA A 79 6.36 18.49 -23.26
CA ALA A 79 5.61 19.56 -22.60
C ALA A 79 4.08 19.28 -22.54
N ASP A 80 3.53 18.68 -23.60
CA ASP A 80 2.12 18.39 -23.75
C ASP A 80 1.62 17.32 -22.77
N ASN A 81 2.52 16.44 -22.34
CA ASN A 81 2.19 15.42 -21.36
C ASN A 81 2.07 15.99 -19.93
N ILE A 82 2.64 17.18 -19.67
CA ILE A 82 2.80 17.74 -18.33
C ILE A 82 1.65 18.69 -18.01
N LEU A 83 0.80 18.31 -17.07
CA LEU A 83 -0.33 19.14 -16.62
C LEU A 83 0.11 20.28 -15.70
N GLY A 84 1.24 20.14 -15.00
CA GLY A 84 1.77 21.15 -14.11
C GLY A 84 2.61 20.58 -12.98
N ARG A 85 3.09 21.49 -12.10
CA ARG A 85 3.88 21.12 -10.92
C ARG A 85 3.05 21.19 -9.65
N VAL A 86 3.35 20.30 -8.71
CA VAL A 86 2.77 20.34 -7.36
C VAL A 86 3.53 21.36 -6.54
N THR A 87 2.83 22.36 -6.01
CA THR A 87 3.42 23.42 -5.20
C THR A 87 3.26 23.20 -3.70
N TYR A 88 2.09 22.68 -3.30
CA TYR A 88 1.84 22.28 -1.93
C TYR A 88 0.80 21.14 -1.89
N ILE A 89 0.75 20.50 -0.74
CA ILE A 89 -0.25 19.47 -0.42
C ILE A 89 -1.10 19.92 0.75
N GLN A 90 -2.36 19.54 0.71
CA GLN A 90 -3.29 19.62 1.83
C GLN A 90 -3.41 18.23 2.45
N ARG A 91 -2.91 18.07 3.67
CA ARG A 91 -3.03 16.81 4.43
C ARG A 91 -3.87 17.07 5.66
N ARG A 92 -5.09 16.54 5.68
CA ARG A 92 -6.10 16.92 6.68
C ARG A 92 -6.25 18.46 6.68
N ASN A 93 -6.04 19.11 7.82
CA ASN A 93 -6.14 20.57 7.96
C ASN A 93 -4.79 21.31 7.86
N ARG A 94 -3.71 20.63 7.39
CA ARG A 94 -2.36 21.22 7.31
C ARG A 94 -1.89 21.32 5.88
N ARG A 95 -1.45 22.52 5.51
CA ARG A 95 -0.77 22.77 4.24
C ARG A 95 0.74 22.52 4.40
N ARG A 96 1.34 21.81 3.43
CA ARG A 96 2.78 21.57 3.36
C ARG A 96 3.29 21.90 1.96
N ASN A 97 4.27 22.80 1.88
CA ASN A 97 4.89 23.15 0.61
C ASN A 97 5.75 22.00 0.08
N ILE A 98 5.74 21.82 -1.23
CA ILE A 98 6.56 20.84 -1.94
C ILE A 98 7.77 21.55 -2.50
N CYS A 99 8.96 21.10 -2.11
CA CYS A 99 10.20 21.61 -2.65
C CYS A 99 10.46 21.02 -4.05
N GLY A 100 10.65 21.89 -5.02
CA GLY A 100 11.13 21.55 -6.36
C GLY A 100 12.60 21.94 -6.56
N GLY A 101 13.12 21.76 -7.79
CA GLY A 101 14.46 22.13 -8.15
C GLY A 101 15.55 21.46 -7.29
N PHE A 102 16.63 22.16 -6.98
CA PHE A 102 17.75 21.62 -6.20
C PHE A 102 17.32 21.08 -4.83
N LYS A 103 16.50 21.81 -4.08
CA LYS A 103 15.97 21.37 -2.77
C LYS A 103 15.17 20.08 -2.90
N GLY A 104 14.36 19.96 -3.96
CA GLY A 104 13.61 18.74 -4.27
C GLY A 104 14.52 17.55 -4.55
N ARG A 105 15.65 17.76 -5.26
CA ARG A 105 16.65 16.70 -5.53
C ARG A 105 17.32 16.23 -4.23
N VAL A 106 17.75 17.14 -3.38
CA VAL A 106 18.36 16.81 -2.08
C VAL A 106 17.38 15.99 -1.23
N MET A 107 16.12 16.43 -1.16
CA MET A 107 15.09 15.71 -0.42
C MET A 107 14.83 14.30 -0.99
N ALA A 108 14.78 14.14 -2.31
CA ALA A 108 14.65 12.83 -2.95
C ALA A 108 15.87 11.93 -2.68
N CYS A 109 17.07 12.52 -2.61
CA CYS A 109 18.28 11.80 -2.25
C CYS A 109 18.24 11.32 -0.80
N SER A 110 17.81 12.18 0.14
CA SER A 110 17.68 11.79 1.55
C SER A 110 16.69 10.64 1.76
N PHE A 111 15.55 10.65 1.06
CA PHE A 111 14.60 9.54 1.11
C PHE A 111 15.22 8.23 0.61
N ARG A 112 16.01 8.29 -0.47
CA ARG A 112 16.72 7.09 -0.98
C ARG A 112 17.78 6.59 -0.01
N CYS A 113 18.57 7.50 0.58
CA CYS A 113 19.54 7.12 1.61
C CYS A 113 18.85 6.45 2.81
N MET A 114 17.71 6.96 3.26
CA MET A 114 16.92 6.31 4.31
C MET A 114 16.47 4.90 3.90
N HIS A 115 15.93 4.73 2.69
CA HIS A 115 15.54 3.40 2.21
C HIS A 115 16.72 2.44 2.06
N CYS A 116 17.88 2.94 1.62
CA CYS A 116 19.11 2.14 1.57
C CYS A 116 19.57 1.77 2.98
N GLY A 117 19.56 2.72 3.92
CA GLY A 117 19.88 2.48 5.32
C GLY A 117 18.97 1.41 5.96
N ASP A 118 17.67 1.52 5.76
CA ASP A 118 16.70 0.52 6.24
C ASP A 118 16.98 -0.87 5.64
N ALA A 119 17.34 -0.95 4.36
CA ALA A 119 17.69 -2.21 3.71
C ALA A 119 18.97 -2.82 4.28
N VAL A 120 20.01 -2.02 4.51
CA VAL A 120 21.29 -2.46 5.11
C VAL A 120 21.07 -2.91 6.55
N ILE A 121 20.36 -2.14 7.37
CA ILE A 121 20.01 -2.49 8.74
C ILE A 121 19.20 -3.79 8.77
N SER A 122 18.22 -3.91 7.89
CA SER A 122 17.42 -5.15 7.78
C SER A 122 18.28 -6.35 7.39
N PHE A 123 19.24 -6.17 6.50
CA PHE A 123 20.17 -7.23 6.09
C PHE A 123 21.07 -7.66 7.25
N LEU A 124 21.69 -6.70 7.94
CA LEU A 124 22.59 -6.96 9.07
C LEU A 124 21.86 -7.59 10.28
N LEU A 125 20.64 -7.13 10.56
CA LEU A 125 19.83 -7.66 11.66
C LEU A 125 19.11 -8.97 11.31
N HIS A 126 19.09 -9.35 10.02
CA HIS A 126 18.37 -10.54 9.57
C HIS A 126 18.83 -11.85 10.26
N PRO A 127 20.15 -12.15 10.39
CA PRO A 127 20.58 -13.37 11.07
C PRO A 127 20.26 -13.36 12.57
N VAL A 128 20.38 -12.20 13.23
CA VAL A 128 19.98 -12.03 14.63
C VAL A 128 18.48 -12.25 14.78
N TYR A 129 17.70 -11.63 13.92
CA TYR A 129 16.24 -11.82 13.90
C TYR A 129 15.85 -13.28 13.69
N GLN A 130 16.52 -14.00 12.77
CA GLN A 130 16.24 -15.43 12.56
C GLN A 130 16.58 -16.28 13.79
N ARG A 131 17.70 -15.99 14.48
CA ARG A 131 18.03 -16.66 15.76
C ARG A 131 16.97 -16.40 16.82
N LEU A 132 16.50 -15.16 16.95
CA LEU A 132 15.43 -14.79 17.87
C LEU A 132 14.11 -15.49 17.53
N CYS A 133 13.75 -15.61 16.24
CA CYS A 133 12.56 -16.35 15.81
C CYS A 133 12.61 -17.85 16.16
N ARG A 134 13.80 -18.43 16.20
CA ARG A 134 14.01 -19.85 16.58
C ARG A 134 14.03 -20.06 18.08
N SER A 135 14.21 -19.01 18.87
CA SER A 135 14.23 -19.10 20.33
C SER A 135 12.84 -19.34 20.90
N THR A 136 12.62 -20.56 21.39
CA THR A 136 11.36 -20.98 22.03
C THR A 136 11.03 -20.13 23.26
N PHE A 137 12.06 -19.73 24.02
CA PHE A 137 11.89 -18.90 25.22
C PHE A 137 11.30 -17.53 24.89
N LEU A 138 11.82 -16.86 23.87
CA LEU A 138 11.35 -15.53 23.46
C LEU A 138 9.93 -15.62 22.89
N ARG A 139 9.66 -16.64 22.09
CA ARG A 139 8.34 -16.90 21.51
C ARG A 139 7.27 -17.09 22.58
N ASN A 140 7.53 -17.90 23.60
CA ASN A 140 6.58 -18.14 24.69
C ASN A 140 6.30 -16.89 25.53
N ARG A 141 7.29 -16.02 25.73
CA ARG A 141 7.08 -14.74 26.43
C ARG A 141 6.32 -13.72 25.60
N LEU A 142 6.64 -13.60 24.31
CA LEU A 142 6.03 -12.61 23.42
C LEU A 142 4.63 -13.01 22.95
N HIS A 143 4.31 -14.31 22.89
CA HIS A 143 2.98 -14.82 22.54
C HIS A 143 1.90 -14.32 23.52
N LEU A 144 2.24 -14.13 24.80
CA LEU A 144 1.31 -13.60 25.80
C LEU A 144 0.93 -12.13 25.55
N LEU A 145 1.76 -11.37 24.83
CA LEU A 145 1.53 -9.94 24.57
C LEU A 145 0.66 -9.68 23.36
N VAL A 146 0.49 -10.63 22.47
CA VAL A 146 -0.21 -10.45 21.19
C VAL A 146 -1.28 -11.52 21.04
N LYS A 147 -2.52 -11.11 21.07
CA LYS A 147 -3.69 -11.98 20.81
C LYS A 147 -4.16 -11.74 19.36
N PRO A 148 -3.68 -12.52 18.39
CA PRO A 148 -4.11 -12.37 17.02
C PRO A 148 -5.53 -12.94 16.83
N ARG A 149 -6.30 -12.31 15.94
CA ARG A 149 -7.58 -12.82 15.47
C ARG A 149 -7.45 -13.21 14.01
N VAL A 150 -8.02 -14.35 13.65
CA VAL A 150 -8.08 -14.81 12.25
C VAL A 150 -9.42 -14.40 11.68
N LEU A 151 -9.40 -13.67 10.57
CA LEU A 151 -10.56 -13.31 9.79
C LEU A 151 -10.50 -14.08 8.47
N SER A 152 -11.56 -14.78 8.10
CA SER A 152 -11.64 -15.57 6.87
C SER A 152 -12.55 -14.86 5.88
N PHE A 153 -12.08 -14.68 4.65
CA PHE A 153 -12.81 -14.03 3.56
C PHE A 153 -12.94 -14.99 2.38
N ARG A 154 -14.15 -15.11 1.85
CA ARG A 154 -14.38 -15.87 0.62
C ARG A 154 -14.05 -14.98 -0.58
N ARG A 155 -13.06 -15.37 -1.37
CA ARG A 155 -12.66 -14.73 -2.62
C ARG A 155 -13.05 -15.62 -3.80
N PRO A 156 -13.13 -15.10 -5.03
CA PRO A 156 -13.36 -15.94 -6.21
C PRO A 156 -12.30 -17.04 -6.37
N GLU A 157 -11.08 -16.79 -5.92
CA GLU A 157 -9.93 -17.70 -5.97
C GLU A 157 -9.86 -18.69 -4.79
N GLY A 158 -10.82 -18.64 -3.84
CA GLY A 158 -10.85 -19.46 -2.64
C GLY A 158 -10.87 -18.67 -1.34
N MET A 159 -10.60 -19.36 -0.20
CA MET A 159 -10.60 -18.73 1.12
C MET A 159 -9.30 -18.00 1.40
N GLU A 160 -9.36 -16.70 1.63
CA GLU A 160 -8.24 -15.88 2.14
C GLU A 160 -8.40 -15.71 3.66
N GLN A 161 -7.35 -16.02 4.41
CA GLN A 161 -7.32 -15.78 5.85
C GLN A 161 -6.40 -14.62 6.18
N GLN A 162 -6.86 -13.74 7.05
CA GLN A 162 -6.12 -12.55 7.50
C GLN A 162 -5.91 -12.61 9.00
N LEU A 163 -4.67 -12.36 9.42
CA LEU A 163 -4.29 -12.30 10.82
C LEU A 163 -4.23 -10.84 11.26
N VAL A 164 -5.04 -10.50 12.26
CA VAL A 164 -5.23 -9.11 12.70
C VAL A 164 -4.98 -8.99 14.20
N VAL A 165 -4.26 -7.93 14.60
CA VAL A 165 -4.07 -7.54 16.01
C VAL A 165 -4.63 -6.13 16.19
N GLY A 166 -5.68 -6.02 16.98
CA GLY A 166 -6.46 -4.78 17.06
C GLY A 166 -7.02 -4.39 15.69
N ARG A 167 -6.56 -3.25 15.17
CA ARG A 167 -6.92 -2.74 13.81
C ARG A 167 -5.82 -2.97 12.76
N ARG A 168 -4.75 -3.69 13.08
CA ARG A 168 -3.61 -3.87 12.19
C ARG A 168 -3.59 -5.26 11.59
N LEU A 169 -3.53 -5.33 10.27
CA LEU A 169 -3.26 -6.56 9.52
C LEU A 169 -1.78 -6.91 9.67
N ILE A 170 -1.49 -8.04 10.32
CA ILE A 170 -0.12 -8.51 10.61
C ILE A 170 0.31 -9.68 9.75
N GLY A 171 -0.64 -10.42 9.17
CA GLY A 171 -0.35 -11.54 8.30
C GLY A 171 -1.54 -11.91 7.42
N ARG A 172 -1.29 -12.71 6.40
CA ARG A 172 -2.33 -13.28 5.56
C ARG A 172 -1.92 -14.65 5.05
N ARG A 173 -2.91 -15.48 4.77
CA ARG A 173 -2.79 -16.76 4.09
C ARG A 173 -3.66 -16.70 2.84
N ARG A 174 -3.04 -16.82 1.68
CA ARG A 174 -3.74 -16.75 0.40
C ARG A 174 -4.35 -18.10 0.05
N PRO A 175 -5.40 -18.14 -0.79
CA PRO A 175 -5.93 -19.38 -1.33
C PRO A 175 -4.81 -20.20 -1.99
N GLY A 176 -4.80 -21.51 -1.75
CA GLY A 176 -3.79 -22.42 -2.30
C GLY A 176 -2.40 -22.39 -1.65
N LYS A 177 -2.13 -21.45 -0.72
CA LYS A 177 -0.87 -21.45 0.03
C LYS A 177 -1.05 -22.09 1.41
N GLY A 178 -0.29 -23.15 1.68
CA GLY A 178 -0.31 -23.87 2.96
C GLY A 178 0.32 -23.12 4.14
N TYR A 179 0.94 -21.93 3.94
CA TYR A 179 1.69 -21.21 4.95
C TYR A 179 1.20 -19.77 5.14
N TRP A 180 1.47 -19.21 6.33
CA TRP A 180 1.13 -17.84 6.68
C TRP A 180 2.22 -16.86 6.25
N GLU A 181 1.85 -15.79 5.54
CA GLU A 181 2.72 -14.64 5.24
C GLU A 181 2.62 -13.62 6.37
N ILE A 182 3.41 -13.78 7.45
CA ILE A 182 3.38 -12.89 8.62
C ILE A 182 4.42 -11.78 8.45
N ARG A 183 3.99 -10.53 8.66
CA ARG A 183 4.85 -9.34 8.59
C ARG A 183 5.82 -9.28 9.76
N ARG A 184 7.08 -8.91 9.51
CA ARG A 184 8.03 -8.57 10.57
C ARG A 184 7.57 -7.28 11.28
N PRO A 185 7.73 -7.14 12.60
CA PRO A 185 8.35 -8.07 13.56
C PRO A 185 7.40 -9.13 14.15
N PHE A 186 6.12 -9.17 13.76
CA PHE A 186 5.08 -9.99 14.38
C PHE A 186 5.31 -11.49 14.31
N ARG A 187 6.17 -11.94 13.40
CA ARG A 187 6.56 -13.36 13.31
C ARG A 187 7.26 -13.86 14.60
N LEU A 188 7.82 -12.95 15.41
CA LEU A 188 8.40 -13.29 16.72
C LEU A 188 7.32 -13.58 17.78
N CYS A 189 6.14 -13.01 17.62
CA CYS A 189 5.09 -12.99 18.64
C CYS A 189 3.93 -13.94 18.30
N VAL A 190 3.91 -14.51 17.10
CA VAL A 190 2.83 -15.38 16.64
C VAL A 190 3.35 -16.79 16.46
N ASP A 191 2.72 -17.72 17.15
CA ASP A 191 2.96 -19.14 16.95
C ASP A 191 2.05 -19.67 15.84
N GLU A 192 2.66 -20.04 14.70
CA GLU A 192 1.90 -20.54 13.55
C GLU A 192 1.19 -21.86 13.84
N SER A 193 1.70 -22.66 14.80
CA SER A 193 1.10 -23.94 15.20
C SER A 193 -0.22 -23.80 15.97
N LEU A 194 -0.48 -22.61 16.55
CA LEU A 194 -1.71 -22.29 17.26
C LEU A 194 -2.77 -21.64 16.36
N LEU A 195 -2.43 -21.38 15.09
CA LEU A 195 -3.38 -20.82 14.14
C LEU A 195 -4.22 -21.93 13.52
N PRO A 196 -5.51 -21.66 13.20
CA PRO A 196 -6.36 -22.66 12.62
C PRO A 196 -5.81 -23.14 11.28
N ASP A 197 -5.81 -24.45 11.10
CA ASP A 197 -5.43 -25.08 9.85
C ASP A 197 -6.37 -24.67 8.72
N TYR A 198 -5.86 -24.71 7.49
CA TYR A 198 -6.67 -24.53 6.30
C TYR A 198 -7.65 -25.70 6.19
N LEU A 199 -8.94 -25.42 6.39
CA LEU A 199 -10.00 -26.37 6.03
C LEU A 199 -10.27 -26.19 4.53
N PRO A 200 -9.88 -27.14 3.68
CA PRO A 200 -10.31 -27.11 2.29
C PRO A 200 -11.83 -27.25 2.24
N ASN A 201 -12.43 -26.65 1.25
CA ASN A 201 -13.87 -26.41 1.06
C ASN A 201 -14.74 -27.70 0.93
N GLU A 202 -14.25 -28.88 1.27
CA GLU A 202 -14.97 -30.14 1.07
C GLU A 202 -16.08 -30.41 2.09
N LEU A 203 -16.16 -29.66 3.19
CA LEU A 203 -17.20 -29.85 4.22
C LEU A 203 -18.36 -28.86 4.14
N ALA A 204 -18.43 -28.01 3.14
CA ALA A 204 -19.54 -27.07 2.98
C ALA A 204 -20.71 -27.61 2.13
N SER A 205 -20.64 -28.86 1.64
CA SER A 205 -21.69 -29.51 0.85
C SER A 205 -22.57 -30.46 1.66
N GLU A 206 -22.25 -30.72 2.92
CA GLU A 206 -23.08 -31.56 3.79
C GLU A 206 -23.74 -30.73 4.88
N GLY A 207 -24.90 -30.19 4.59
CA GLY A 207 -25.67 -29.51 5.65
C GLY A 207 -26.90 -28.75 5.25
N CYS A 208 -27.44 -28.96 4.09
CA CYS A 208 -28.82 -28.55 3.82
C CYS A 208 -29.63 -29.73 3.34
N LYS A 209 -29.99 -30.62 4.26
CA LYS A 209 -31.11 -31.59 4.04
C LYS A 209 -32.40 -30.79 4.12
N CYS A 210 -32.78 -30.18 3.02
CA CYS A 210 -34.13 -29.70 2.87
C CYS A 210 -35.01 -30.95 2.70
N THR A 211 -35.85 -31.25 3.69
CA THR A 211 -36.96 -32.18 3.57
C THR A 211 -37.89 -31.71 2.45
N PRO A 212 -38.41 -32.59 1.63
CA PRO A 212 -39.23 -32.27 0.44
C PRO A 212 -40.68 -31.96 0.86
N ALA A 213 -40.90 -30.85 1.57
CA ALA A 213 -42.26 -30.44 1.92
C ALA A 213 -42.36 -28.89 2.03
N CYS A 214 -41.80 -28.16 1.07
CA CYS A 214 -42.11 -26.73 0.96
C CYS A 214 -41.98 -26.31 -0.50
N GLY A 215 -43.13 -26.04 -1.09
CA GLY A 215 -43.24 -25.64 -2.53
C GLY A 215 -42.54 -24.31 -2.75
N GLU A 216 -42.01 -24.22 -3.93
CA GLU A 216 -41.60 -23.07 -4.74
C GLU A 216 -41.67 -21.69 -4.12
N ARG A 217 -40.58 -21.26 -3.41
CA ARG A 217 -40.18 -19.84 -3.28
C ARG A 217 -38.63 -19.76 -3.17
N PRO A 218 -37.95 -18.88 -3.91
CA PRO A 218 -36.51 -18.74 -3.81
C PRO A 218 -36.13 -18.14 -2.45
N CYS A 219 -35.18 -18.78 -1.75
CA CYS A 219 -34.57 -18.25 -0.54
C CYS A 219 -33.81 -16.95 -0.84
N SER A 220 -34.39 -15.83 -0.49
CA SER A 220 -33.68 -14.56 -0.45
C SER A 220 -32.77 -14.55 0.80
N VAL A 221 -31.46 -14.61 0.58
CA VAL A 221 -30.46 -14.36 1.64
C VAL A 221 -30.56 -12.88 2.03
N ARG A 222 -31.18 -12.61 3.15
CA ARG A 222 -31.25 -11.30 3.76
C ARG A 222 -29.89 -10.99 4.39
N ASN A 223 -29.11 -10.10 3.75
CA ASN A 223 -27.93 -9.49 4.32
C ASN A 223 -28.38 -8.49 5.41
N SER A 224 -28.38 -8.91 6.64
CA SER A 224 -28.54 -8.00 7.79
C SER A 224 -27.17 -7.40 8.10
N ILE A 225 -26.90 -6.20 7.54
CA ILE A 225 -25.87 -5.31 8.05
C ILE A 225 -26.60 -4.40 9.06
N GLU A 226 -26.53 -4.73 10.33
CA GLU A 226 -26.88 -3.79 11.39
C GLU A 226 -25.77 -2.72 11.49
N SER A 227 -26.13 -1.51 11.10
CA SER A 227 -25.38 -0.30 11.34
C SER A 227 -25.72 0.18 12.75
N GLU A 228 -24.93 -0.14 13.76
CA GLU A 228 -24.98 0.57 15.03
C GLU A 228 -24.25 1.91 14.90
N GLY A 229 -25.05 2.97 15.04
CA GLY A 229 -24.58 4.34 15.06
C GLY A 229 -23.81 4.66 16.33
N TYR A 230 -22.80 5.48 16.20
CA TYR A 230 -22.09 6.13 17.30
C TYR A 230 -22.52 7.60 17.36
N ARG A 231 -23.16 7.94 18.47
CA ARG A 231 -23.26 9.32 18.98
C ARG A 231 -21.93 9.74 19.59
#